data_d31c1fc9ea358dcd527d8641275c3974
#
_entry.id   d31c1fc9ea358dcd527d8641275c3974
#
_cell.length_a   1.000
_cell.length_b   1.000
_cell.length_c   1.000
_cell.angle_alpha   90.00
_cell.angle_beta   90.00
_cell.angle_gamma   90.00
#
_symmetry.space_group_name_H-M   'P 1'
#
loop_
_entity.id
_entity.type
_entity.pdbx_description
1 polymer ?
#
loop_
_entity_poly.entity_id
_entity_poly.type
_entity_poly.pdbx_seq_one_letter_code
_entity_poly.pdbx_strand_id
1 'polypeptide(L)'
;MALDMNSNDLTIREMCRLGRDVLENRDMQALRTFPQHGTVSRYEHCLAVCYIALRLADKWRVRVDRRSMVRGALLHDFFMYNWNDPASMRPLHGFTHAREALCNAQKQFELNEIERDVIKKHMF
;
A
#
# COMPACT_ATOMS: atom_id res chain seq x y z
N MET A 1 4.40 -10.61 -8.67
CA MET A 1 3.15 -10.43 -9.45
C MET A 1 3.22 -9.11 -10.21
N ALA A 2 2.98 -9.15 -11.47
CA ALA A 2 2.92 -7.94 -12.29
C ALA A 2 1.45 -7.53 -12.45
N LEU A 3 1.16 -6.24 -12.26
CA LEU A 3 -0.17 -5.71 -12.52
C LEU A 3 -0.33 -5.39 -13.99
N ASP A 4 -1.41 -5.90 -14.58
CA ASP A 4 -1.71 -5.73 -15.97
C ASP A 4 -3.04 -5.00 -16.15
N MET A 5 -3.00 -3.81 -16.75
CA MET A 5 -4.19 -3.03 -17.08
C MET A 5 -5.15 -3.78 -17.99
N ASN A 6 -4.65 -4.74 -18.74
CA ASN A 6 -5.45 -5.54 -19.67
C ASN A 6 -5.96 -6.83 -19.04
N SER A 7 -5.75 -7.02 -17.72
CA SER A 7 -6.26 -8.18 -17.00
C SER A 7 -7.78 -8.30 -17.16
N ASN A 8 -8.28 -9.54 -17.19
CA ASN A 8 -9.72 -9.80 -17.15
C ASN A 8 -10.30 -9.59 -15.74
N ASP A 9 -9.45 -9.51 -14.73
CA ASP A 9 -9.89 -9.22 -13.35
C ASP A 9 -10.21 -7.74 -13.23
N LEU A 10 -11.48 -7.41 -13.03
CA LEU A 10 -11.93 -6.03 -12.94
C LEU A 10 -11.35 -5.31 -11.72
N THR A 11 -11.10 -6.03 -10.63
CA THR A 11 -10.49 -5.45 -9.44
C THR A 11 -9.06 -5.02 -9.72
N ILE A 12 -8.28 -5.83 -10.42
CA ILE A 12 -6.91 -5.48 -10.80
C ILE A 12 -6.91 -4.27 -11.73
N ARG A 13 -7.83 -4.22 -12.70
CA ARG A 13 -7.94 -3.08 -13.59
C ARG A 13 -8.28 -1.79 -12.83
N GLU A 14 -9.15 -1.88 -11.84
CA GLU A 14 -9.52 -0.73 -11.02
C GLU A 14 -8.31 -0.26 -10.19
N MET A 15 -7.56 -1.18 -9.59
CA MET A 15 -6.34 -0.84 -8.87
C MET A 15 -5.35 -0.09 -9.75
N CYS A 16 -5.13 -0.59 -10.96
CA CYS A 16 -4.23 0.06 -11.91
C CYS A 16 -4.71 1.45 -12.31
N ARG A 17 -6.00 1.60 -12.52
CA ARG A 17 -6.58 2.89 -12.93
C ARG A 17 -6.54 3.92 -11.81
N LEU A 18 -6.99 3.54 -10.63
CA LEU A 18 -7.11 4.48 -9.50
C LEU A 18 -5.79 4.73 -8.80
N GLY A 19 -4.89 3.77 -8.82
CA GLY A 19 -3.58 3.86 -8.17
C GLY A 19 -2.42 4.08 -9.12
N ARG A 20 -2.67 4.50 -10.36
CA ARG A 20 -1.62 4.60 -11.38
C ARG A 20 -0.41 5.42 -10.92
N ASP A 21 -0.64 6.60 -10.37
CA ASP A 21 0.45 7.47 -9.94
C ASP A 21 1.31 6.82 -8.84
N VAL A 22 0.68 6.09 -7.94
CA VAL A 22 1.39 5.36 -6.89
C VAL A 22 2.16 4.18 -7.50
N LEU A 23 1.51 3.39 -8.34
CA LEU A 23 2.13 2.19 -8.93
C LEU A 23 3.29 2.53 -9.85
N GLU A 24 3.25 3.67 -10.53
CA GLU A 24 4.34 4.12 -11.40
C GLU A 24 5.45 4.83 -10.63
N ASN A 25 5.25 5.08 -9.35
CA ASN A 25 6.24 5.77 -8.53
C ASN A 25 7.48 4.90 -8.33
N ARG A 26 8.65 5.52 -8.44
CA ARG A 26 9.94 4.85 -8.35
C ARG A 26 10.16 4.17 -6.99
N ASP A 27 9.85 4.86 -5.90
CA ASP A 27 10.04 4.33 -4.56
C ASP A 27 9.01 3.24 -4.25
N MET A 28 7.80 3.34 -4.80
CA MET A 28 6.81 2.26 -4.69
C MET A 28 7.33 0.99 -5.36
N GLN A 29 7.92 1.12 -6.55
CA GLN A 29 8.52 -0.02 -7.24
C GLN A 29 9.71 -0.59 -6.47
N ALA A 30 10.45 0.25 -5.75
CA ALA A 30 11.57 -0.20 -4.92
C ALA A 30 11.14 -1.12 -3.78
N LEU A 31 9.86 -1.07 -3.37
CA LEU A 31 9.34 -1.98 -2.34
C LEU A 31 9.43 -3.45 -2.76
N ARG A 32 9.62 -3.73 -4.03
CA ARG A 32 9.86 -5.10 -4.53
C ARG A 32 11.11 -5.74 -3.94
N THR A 33 12.05 -4.92 -3.48
CA THR A 33 13.32 -5.39 -2.92
C THR A 33 13.29 -5.63 -1.42
N PHE A 34 12.20 -5.28 -0.76
CA PHE A 34 12.06 -5.45 0.69
C PHE A 34 11.21 -6.67 1.01
N PRO A 35 11.73 -7.64 1.78
CA PRO A 35 10.94 -8.81 2.15
C PRO A 35 9.87 -8.43 3.18
N GLN A 36 8.72 -9.05 3.06
CA GLN A 36 7.62 -8.88 4.01
C GLN A 36 7.39 -10.18 4.79
N HIS A 37 7.11 -11.29 4.07
CA HIS A 37 6.91 -12.61 4.64
C HIS A 37 7.48 -13.64 3.66
N GLY A 38 8.46 -14.43 4.07
CA GLY A 38 9.01 -15.47 3.21
C GLY A 38 9.45 -14.91 1.85
N THR A 39 8.81 -15.34 0.79
CA THR A 39 9.10 -14.88 -0.58
C THR A 39 8.25 -13.69 -1.02
N VAL A 40 7.32 -13.22 -0.17
CA VAL A 40 6.44 -12.10 -0.49
C VAL A 40 7.15 -10.79 -0.20
N SER A 41 7.26 -9.92 -1.21
CA SER A 41 7.84 -8.59 -1.03
C SER A 41 6.82 -7.64 -0.40
N ARG A 42 7.33 -6.52 0.10
CA ARG A 42 6.45 -5.45 0.63
C ARG A 42 5.53 -4.90 -0.45
N TYR A 43 6.03 -4.80 -1.68
CA TYR A 43 5.23 -4.39 -2.82
C TYR A 43 4.05 -5.33 -3.03
N GLU A 44 4.31 -6.64 -3.10
CA GLU A 44 3.25 -7.64 -3.28
C GLU A 44 2.25 -7.63 -2.12
N HIS A 45 2.72 -7.41 -0.90
CA HIS A 45 1.86 -7.28 0.27
C HIS A 45 0.91 -6.10 0.11
N CYS A 46 1.41 -4.94 -0.30
CA CYS A 46 0.57 -3.76 -0.52
C CYS A 46 -0.48 -3.99 -1.59
N LEU A 47 -0.09 -4.66 -2.68
CA LEU A 47 -1.05 -5.03 -3.73
C LEU A 47 -2.14 -5.96 -3.20
N ALA A 48 -1.75 -6.97 -2.43
CA ALA A 48 -2.69 -7.94 -1.89
C ALA A 48 -3.68 -7.29 -0.93
N VAL A 49 -3.22 -6.41 -0.06
CA VAL A 49 -4.10 -5.68 0.88
C VAL A 49 -5.10 -4.83 0.12
N CYS A 50 -4.65 -4.12 -0.91
CA CYS A 50 -5.52 -3.29 -1.74
C CYS A 50 -6.58 -4.14 -2.44
N TYR A 51 -6.17 -5.25 -3.04
CA TYR A 51 -7.06 -6.17 -3.75
C TYR A 51 -8.14 -6.71 -2.82
N ILE A 52 -7.73 -7.20 -1.66
CA ILE A 52 -8.66 -7.76 -0.67
C ILE A 52 -9.64 -6.69 -0.17
N ALA A 53 -9.16 -5.49 0.09
CA ALA A 53 -10.01 -4.40 0.57
C ALA A 53 -11.11 -4.07 -0.44
N LEU A 54 -10.78 -4.00 -1.73
CA LEU A 54 -11.77 -3.74 -2.77
C LEU A 54 -12.78 -4.89 -2.89
N ARG A 55 -12.29 -6.13 -2.83
CA ARG A 55 -13.16 -7.31 -2.90
C ARG A 55 -14.13 -7.36 -1.73
N LEU A 56 -13.68 -7.04 -0.54
CA LEU A 56 -14.54 -6.99 0.64
C LEU A 56 -15.57 -5.87 0.56
N ALA A 57 -15.17 -4.69 0.07
CA ALA A 57 -16.10 -3.58 -0.13
C ALA A 57 -17.20 -3.97 -1.11
N ASP A 58 -16.86 -4.65 -2.19
CA ASP A 58 -17.83 -5.13 -3.16
C ASP A 58 -18.77 -6.20 -2.57
N LYS A 59 -18.18 -7.17 -1.85
CA LYS A 59 -18.94 -8.26 -1.25
C LYS A 59 -19.98 -7.77 -0.26
N TRP A 60 -19.61 -6.81 0.58
CA TRP A 60 -20.50 -6.28 1.61
C TRP A 60 -21.23 -5.03 1.17
N ARG A 61 -21.07 -4.61 -0.09
CA ARG A 61 -21.71 -3.44 -0.67
C ARG A 61 -21.50 -2.18 0.17
N VAL A 62 -20.29 -2.03 0.70
CA VAL A 62 -19.92 -0.85 1.49
C VAL A 62 -19.58 0.29 0.55
N ARG A 63 -20.17 1.46 0.81
CA ARG A 63 -19.83 2.66 0.05
C ARG A 63 -18.56 3.28 0.63
N VAL A 64 -17.55 3.39 -0.21
CA VAL A 64 -16.27 3.99 0.14
C VAL A 64 -15.79 4.86 -1.01
N ASP A 65 -14.94 5.82 -0.72
CA ASP A 65 -14.19 6.53 -1.75
C ASP A 65 -13.13 5.57 -2.28
N ARG A 66 -13.42 4.96 -3.42
CA ARG A 66 -12.60 3.85 -3.94
C ARG A 66 -11.19 4.30 -4.30
N ARG A 67 -11.02 5.49 -4.86
CA ARG A 67 -9.69 6.04 -5.16
C ARG A 67 -8.88 6.21 -3.88
N SER A 68 -9.49 6.79 -2.85
CA SER A 68 -8.82 6.99 -1.56
C SER A 68 -8.46 5.65 -0.91
N MET A 69 -9.35 4.66 -1.00
CA MET A 69 -9.09 3.32 -0.47
C MET A 69 -7.90 2.67 -1.19
N VAL A 70 -7.88 2.73 -2.53
CA VAL A 70 -6.80 2.16 -3.32
C VAL A 70 -5.47 2.81 -2.97
N ARG A 71 -5.41 4.14 -3.00
CA ARG A 71 -4.17 4.87 -2.74
C ARG A 71 -3.69 4.67 -1.31
N GLY A 72 -4.61 4.73 -0.34
CA GLY A 72 -4.26 4.49 1.06
C GLY A 72 -3.73 3.08 1.29
N ALA A 73 -4.41 2.08 0.73
CA ALA A 73 -4.00 0.69 0.86
C ALA A 73 -2.63 0.43 0.20
N LEU A 74 -2.40 0.97 -1.00
CA LEU A 74 -1.12 0.82 -1.69
C LEU A 74 0.03 1.46 -0.92
N LEU A 75 -0.24 2.56 -0.21
CA LEU A 75 0.78 3.33 0.49
C LEU A 75 0.91 2.99 1.98
N HIS A 76 0.09 2.05 2.48
CA HIS A 76 0.06 1.81 3.93
C HIS A 76 1.39 1.33 4.51
N ASP A 77 2.22 0.66 3.72
CA ASP A 77 3.55 0.20 4.12
C ASP A 77 4.66 0.85 3.29
N PHE A 78 4.47 2.13 2.95
CA PHE A 78 5.42 2.88 2.11
C PHE A 78 6.63 3.35 2.92
N PHE A 79 7.41 2.38 3.40
CA PHE A 79 8.65 2.66 4.13
C PHE A 79 9.79 1.79 3.58
N MET A 80 11.02 2.33 3.64
CA MET A 80 12.18 1.79 2.93
C MET A 80 13.26 1.29 3.88
N TYR A 81 12.87 0.63 4.98
CA TYR A 81 13.83 -0.08 5.79
C TYR A 81 13.41 -1.53 5.96
N ASN A 82 14.39 -2.40 6.21
CA ASN A 82 14.12 -3.83 6.38
C ASN A 82 13.94 -4.12 7.88
N TRP A 83 12.70 -4.37 8.28
CA TRP A 83 12.36 -4.63 9.69
C TRP A 83 12.84 -5.99 10.18
N ASN A 84 13.25 -6.89 9.27
CA ASN A 84 13.82 -8.18 9.63
C ASN A 84 15.34 -8.09 9.89
N ASP A 85 15.94 -6.95 9.60
CA ASP A 85 17.36 -6.71 9.82
C ASP A 85 17.55 -6.02 11.17
N PRO A 86 18.24 -6.68 12.16
CA PRO A 86 18.45 -6.04 13.47
C PRO A 86 19.13 -4.68 13.38
N ALA A 87 19.99 -4.46 12.38
CA ALA A 87 20.67 -3.18 12.21
C ALA A 87 19.72 -2.07 11.76
N SER A 88 18.62 -2.42 11.12
CA SER A 88 17.60 -1.48 10.65
C SER A 88 16.41 -1.37 11.58
N MET A 89 16.34 -2.24 12.60
CA MET A 89 15.17 -2.30 13.47
C MET A 89 15.06 -1.04 14.32
N ARG A 90 13.84 -0.53 14.42
CA ARG A 90 13.52 0.69 15.18
C ARG A 90 12.64 0.35 16.37
N PRO A 91 12.80 1.05 17.52
CA PRO A 91 11.93 0.85 18.66
C PRO A 91 10.46 1.09 18.27
N LEU A 92 9.55 0.29 18.82
CA LEU A 92 8.11 0.44 18.59
C LEU A 92 7.75 0.39 17.11
N HIS A 93 8.28 -0.61 16.40
CA HIS A 93 8.08 -0.76 14.95
C HIS A 93 6.62 -0.61 14.51
N GLY A 94 5.67 -1.22 15.25
CA GLY A 94 4.26 -1.14 14.92
C GLY A 94 3.72 0.28 14.80
N PHE A 95 4.23 1.22 15.60
CA PHE A 95 3.87 2.64 15.51
C PHE A 95 4.75 3.39 14.52
N THR A 96 6.04 3.06 14.50
CA THR A 96 7.05 3.77 13.72
C THR A 96 6.84 3.58 12.22
N HIS A 97 6.52 2.37 11.77
CA HIS A 97 6.41 2.12 10.33
C HIS A 97 5.20 2.83 9.71
N ALA A 98 4.08 2.91 10.44
CA ALA A 98 2.90 3.63 9.96
C ALA A 98 3.20 5.13 9.82
N ARG A 99 3.87 5.71 10.80
CA ARG A 99 4.27 7.12 10.77
C ARG A 99 5.23 7.38 9.64
N GLU A 100 6.21 6.51 9.44
CA GLU A 100 7.19 6.68 8.39
C GLU A 100 6.56 6.51 7.01
N ALA A 101 5.65 5.54 6.85
CA ALA A 101 4.92 5.36 5.62
C ALA A 101 4.12 6.62 5.27
N LEU A 102 3.41 7.20 6.23
CA LEU A 102 2.67 8.44 6.02
C LEU A 102 3.59 9.59 5.66
N CYS A 103 4.69 9.75 6.39
CA CYS A 103 5.66 10.81 6.14
C CYS A 103 6.24 10.70 4.74
N ASN A 104 6.64 9.51 4.32
CA ASN A 104 7.19 9.28 2.98
C ASN A 104 6.15 9.54 1.89
N ALA A 105 4.93 9.09 2.11
CA ALA A 105 3.85 9.27 1.13
C ALA A 105 3.52 10.76 0.94
N GLN A 106 3.46 11.51 2.03
CA GLN A 106 3.17 12.95 1.97
C GLN A 106 4.24 13.76 1.25
N LYS A 107 5.47 13.26 1.20
CA LYS A 107 6.55 13.93 0.47
C LYS A 107 6.41 13.80 -1.04
N GLN A 108 5.73 12.77 -1.51
CA GLN A 108 5.69 12.45 -2.93
C GLN A 108 4.30 12.53 -3.56
N PHE A 109 3.25 12.49 -2.74
CA PHE A 109 1.88 12.48 -3.22
C PHE A 109 1.05 13.49 -2.45
N GLU A 110 0.10 14.08 -3.15
CA GLU A 110 -0.92 14.89 -2.51
C GLU A 110 -1.99 13.94 -1.97
N LEU A 111 -2.11 13.86 -0.64
CA LEU A 111 -3.01 12.93 0.01
C LEU A 111 -4.20 13.65 0.62
N ASN A 112 -5.38 13.06 0.48
CA ASN A 112 -6.56 13.56 1.18
C ASN A 112 -6.60 12.99 2.60
N GLU A 113 -7.59 13.43 3.37
CA GLU A 113 -7.73 13.03 4.77
C GLU A 113 -7.97 11.53 4.93
N ILE A 114 -8.77 10.94 4.03
CA ILE A 114 -9.06 9.51 4.07
C ILE A 114 -7.79 8.69 3.84
N GLU A 115 -7.01 9.09 2.84
CA GLU A 115 -5.75 8.41 2.50
C GLU A 115 -4.77 8.47 3.67
N ARG A 116 -4.63 9.64 4.29
CA ARG A 116 -3.77 9.79 5.46
C ARG A 116 -4.23 8.92 6.62
N ASP A 117 -5.53 8.85 6.87
CA ASP A 117 -6.09 8.03 7.93
C ASP A 117 -5.85 6.54 7.70
N VAL A 118 -6.04 6.07 6.48
CA VAL A 118 -5.79 4.66 6.14
C VAL A 118 -4.34 4.31 6.43
N ILE A 119 -3.40 5.13 5.98
CA ILE A 119 -1.97 4.88 6.19
C ILE A 119 -1.62 4.93 7.67
N LYS A 120 -2.12 5.92 8.38
CA LYS A 120 -1.76 6.16 9.78
C LYS A 120 -2.31 5.09 10.72
N LYS A 121 -3.49 4.55 10.42
CA LYS A 121 -4.23 3.69 11.37
C LYS A 121 -4.12 2.20 11.06
N HIS A 122 -3.36 1.81 10.07
CA HIS A 122 -3.30 0.40 9.68
C HIS A 122 -2.45 -0.49 10.59
N MET A 123 -1.76 0.03 11.53
CA MET A 123 -0.68 -0.56 12.36
C MET A 123 -0.66 -2.08 12.62
N PHE A 124 -1.65 -2.77 12.19
CA PHE A 124 -1.82 -4.20 12.47
C PHE A 124 -1.72 -5.05 11.22
#